data_34c02986b611c655e77a8e8b8bd0d1c5
#
_entry.id   34c02986b611c655e77a8e8b8bd0d1c5
#
_cell.length_a   1.000
_cell.length_b   1.000
_cell.length_c   1.000
_cell.angle_alpha   90.00
_cell.angle_beta   90.00
_cell.angle_gamma   90.00
#
_symmetry.space_group_name_H-M   'P 1'
#
loop_
_entity.id
_entity.type
_entity.pdbx_description
1 polymer ?
#
loop_
_entity_poly.entity_id
_entity_poly.type
_entity_poly.pdbx_seq_one_letter_code
_entity_poly.pdbx_strand_id
1 'polypeptide(L)'
;MKTRQAVCAMVAVLAFAGAGSAQAVTSLGPTATTTATQAAAPGVAARPTSDNIIRPRATICKNQAWTSGNGRAVLRLQQDGNFVLYKDGRAAWQAPNTWSRGNCAVFQEDGNFVVYDSEGKAVWAAGTWNKGAYLAVQDDGNVVVYDRNNRPVWATNTGD
;
A
#
# COMPACT_ATOMS: atom_id res chain seq x y z
N MET A 1 47.54 -8.02 -5.51
CA MET A 1 47.87 -6.64 -5.87
C MET A 1 47.12 -6.23 -7.13
N LYS A 2 46.10 -5.38 -7.01
CA LYS A 2 45.61 -4.37 -7.98
C LYS A 2 44.36 -3.71 -7.41
N THR A 3 44.62 -2.61 -6.75
CA THR A 3 43.69 -1.63 -6.25
C THR A 3 43.00 -0.94 -7.43
N ARG A 4 41.68 -0.79 -7.40
CA ARG A 4 40.95 0.15 -8.26
C ARG A 4 40.20 1.13 -7.38
N GLN A 5 40.64 2.38 -7.45
CA GLN A 5 40.04 3.55 -6.82
C GLN A 5 38.74 3.92 -7.55
N ALA A 6 37.69 4.24 -6.79
CA ALA A 6 36.47 4.85 -7.29
C ALA A 6 36.63 6.38 -7.28
N VAL A 7 36.36 7.00 -8.42
CA VAL A 7 36.40 8.44 -8.63
C VAL A 7 35.03 9.01 -8.25
N CYS A 8 35.03 9.93 -7.29
CA CYS A 8 33.90 10.74 -6.86
C CYS A 8 33.72 11.91 -7.83
N ALA A 9 32.60 12.01 -8.52
CA ALA A 9 32.24 13.19 -9.33
C ALA A 9 31.26 14.07 -8.55
N MET A 10 31.72 15.26 -8.15
CA MET A 10 30.91 16.35 -7.63
C MET A 10 30.18 17.05 -8.79
N VAL A 11 28.87 17.25 -8.65
CA VAL A 11 28.09 18.14 -9.52
C VAL A 11 27.68 19.37 -8.72
N ALA A 12 28.09 20.54 -9.22
CA ALA A 12 27.87 21.86 -8.63
C ALA A 12 26.41 22.34 -8.84
N VAL A 13 25.83 22.93 -7.79
CA VAL A 13 24.55 23.63 -7.82
C VAL A 13 24.78 25.06 -8.25
N LEU A 14 24.12 25.52 -9.33
CA LEU A 14 24.00 26.93 -9.72
C LEU A 14 22.65 27.46 -9.20
N ALA A 15 22.75 28.45 -8.31
CA ALA A 15 21.63 29.28 -7.87
C ALA A 15 21.43 30.44 -8.86
N PHE A 16 20.19 30.61 -9.35
CA PHE A 16 19.75 31.85 -10.03
C PHE A 16 18.77 32.59 -9.13
N ALA A 17 19.21 33.78 -8.70
CA ALA A 17 18.34 34.78 -8.08
C ALA A 17 17.78 35.69 -9.21
N GLY A 18 16.46 35.83 -9.24
CA GLY A 18 15.75 36.78 -10.10
C GLY A 18 14.71 37.53 -9.30
N ALA A 19 15.01 38.82 -9.01
CA ALA A 19 14.08 39.77 -8.43
C ALA A 19 13.21 40.38 -9.54
N GLY A 20 11.91 40.55 -9.29
CA GLY A 20 10.97 41.21 -10.21
C GLY A 20 9.70 41.65 -9.50
N SER A 21 9.66 42.87 -9.26
CA SER A 21 8.71 43.96 -8.89
C SER A 21 7.21 43.62 -8.75
N ALA A 22 6.67 44.19 -7.68
CA ALA A 22 5.25 44.34 -7.35
C ALA A 22 4.48 45.21 -8.35
N GLN A 23 3.23 44.84 -8.64
CA GLN A 23 2.17 45.80 -9.02
C GLN A 23 0.86 45.40 -8.37
N ALA A 24 0.35 46.32 -7.56
CA ALA A 24 -0.98 46.28 -6.98
C ALA A 24 -2.01 46.76 -7.99
N VAL A 25 -3.10 46.01 -8.16
CA VAL A 25 -4.33 46.59 -8.74
C VAL A 25 -5.53 46.17 -7.88
N THR A 26 -6.10 47.20 -7.28
CA THR A 26 -7.36 47.18 -6.53
C THR A 26 -8.51 47.16 -7.52
N SER A 27 -9.47 46.23 -7.38
CA SER A 27 -10.86 46.48 -7.78
C SER A 27 -11.83 45.63 -7.00
N LEU A 28 -12.70 46.32 -6.34
CA LEU A 28 -13.88 45.84 -5.59
C LEU A 28 -14.98 45.38 -6.55
N GLY A 29 -15.64 44.25 -6.18
CA GLY A 29 -16.94 43.86 -6.73
C GLY A 29 -17.47 42.63 -6.05
N PRO A 30 -18.64 42.67 -5.43
CA PRO A 30 -19.24 41.53 -4.76
C PRO A 30 -20.00 40.66 -5.76
N THR A 31 -19.68 39.39 -5.88
CA THR A 31 -20.52 38.44 -6.62
C THR A 31 -20.76 37.18 -5.81
N ALA A 32 -22.05 37.03 -5.58
CA ALA A 32 -22.86 35.93 -5.10
C ALA A 32 -22.19 34.54 -5.00
N THR A 33 -22.20 34.06 -3.77
CA THR A 33 -22.02 32.65 -3.42
C THR A 33 -23.18 31.85 -3.97
N THR A 34 -22.97 31.12 -5.06
CA THR A 34 -23.89 30.07 -5.49
C THR A 34 -23.40 28.75 -4.88
N THR A 35 -24.01 28.40 -3.78
CA THR A 35 -23.87 27.07 -3.18
C THR A 35 -24.58 26.07 -4.10
N ALA A 36 -23.81 25.41 -4.96
CA ALA A 36 -24.30 24.25 -5.69
C ALA A 36 -24.32 23.07 -4.71
N THR A 37 -25.48 22.79 -4.15
CA THR A 37 -25.75 21.53 -3.46
C THR A 37 -25.74 20.42 -4.51
N GLN A 38 -24.62 19.74 -4.64
CA GLN A 38 -24.50 18.54 -5.48
C GLN A 38 -25.15 17.40 -4.70
N ALA A 39 -26.34 17.01 -5.15
CA ALA A 39 -27.06 15.85 -4.62
C ALA A 39 -26.20 14.60 -4.90
N ALA A 40 -25.79 13.91 -3.84
CA ALA A 40 -25.11 12.64 -3.92
C ALA A 40 -26.05 11.60 -4.53
N ALA A 41 -25.63 10.98 -5.62
CA ALA A 41 -26.29 9.80 -6.18
C ALA A 41 -26.13 8.62 -5.19
N PRO A 42 -27.19 7.83 -4.91
CA PRO A 42 -27.09 6.70 -4.01
C PRO A 42 -26.36 5.54 -4.70
N GLY A 43 -25.30 5.01 -4.07
CA GLY A 43 -24.90 3.62 -4.27
C GLY A 43 -23.60 3.30 -4.95
N VAL A 44 -22.56 4.13 -4.85
CA VAL A 44 -21.18 3.66 -4.98
C VAL A 44 -20.49 3.98 -3.66
N ALA A 45 -20.17 2.94 -2.88
CA ALA A 45 -19.33 3.11 -1.71
C ALA A 45 -18.05 3.83 -2.15
N ALA A 46 -17.83 5.04 -1.66
CA ALA A 46 -16.63 5.80 -1.94
C ALA A 46 -15.45 4.96 -1.51
N ARG A 47 -14.55 4.65 -2.46
CA ARG A 47 -13.26 4.02 -2.15
C ARG A 47 -12.56 4.89 -1.11
N PRO A 48 -12.11 4.34 0.02
CA PRO A 48 -11.20 5.07 0.89
C PRO A 48 -9.98 5.48 0.07
N THR A 49 -9.67 6.76 0.03
CA THR A 49 -8.65 7.34 -0.85
C THR A 49 -7.22 7.11 -0.38
N SER A 50 -7.03 6.39 0.72
CA SER A 50 -5.73 6.18 1.38
C SER A 50 -5.32 4.70 1.55
N ASP A 51 -6.11 3.74 1.03
CA ASP A 51 -5.71 2.34 1.03
C ASP A 51 -4.42 2.11 0.24
N ASN A 52 -3.50 1.33 0.77
CA ASN A 52 -2.35 0.87 0.01
C ASN A 52 -2.78 -0.29 -0.92
N ILE A 53 -2.79 -0.01 -2.22
CA ILE A 53 -3.19 -0.97 -3.26
C ILE A 53 -1.95 -1.69 -3.81
N ILE A 54 -1.90 -2.98 -3.57
CA ILE A 54 -0.85 -3.89 -4.02
C ILE A 54 -1.33 -4.61 -5.27
N ARG A 55 -0.55 -4.49 -6.34
CA ARG A 55 -0.82 -5.11 -7.64
C ARG A 55 -0.12 -6.46 -7.79
N PRO A 56 -0.56 -7.35 -8.72
CA PRO A 56 0.13 -8.59 -9.00
C PRO A 56 1.62 -8.44 -9.27
N ARG A 57 2.39 -9.47 -8.92
CA ARG A 57 3.85 -9.58 -8.88
C ARG A 57 4.51 -8.82 -7.72
N ALA A 58 3.75 -8.19 -6.83
CA ALA A 58 4.31 -7.58 -5.63
C ALA A 58 4.76 -8.65 -4.63
N THR A 59 5.90 -8.41 -4.02
CA THR A 59 6.53 -9.32 -3.06
C THR A 59 7.06 -8.53 -1.87
N ILE A 60 6.87 -9.07 -0.67
CA ILE A 60 7.63 -8.69 0.52
C ILE A 60 8.26 -9.95 1.12
N CYS A 61 9.48 -9.80 1.61
CA CYS A 61 10.20 -10.87 2.30
C CYS A 61 10.41 -10.52 3.77
N LYS A 62 11.15 -11.34 4.52
CA LYS A 62 11.40 -11.15 5.96
C LYS A 62 11.80 -9.72 6.27
N ASN A 63 11.22 -9.17 7.34
CA ASN A 63 11.35 -7.79 7.83
C ASN A 63 10.71 -6.70 6.96
N GLN A 64 10.02 -7.05 5.88
CA GLN A 64 9.29 -6.11 5.05
C GLN A 64 7.79 -6.10 5.38
N ALA A 65 7.10 -5.02 5.00
CA ALA A 65 5.68 -4.83 5.24
C ALA A 65 5.01 -4.00 4.14
N TRP A 66 3.70 -4.21 3.97
CA TRP A 66 2.79 -3.27 3.35
C TRP A 66 1.98 -2.57 4.43
N THR A 67 1.89 -1.25 4.35
CA THR A 67 1.24 -0.42 5.38
C THR A 67 0.12 0.39 4.75
N SER A 68 -1.02 0.53 5.42
CA SER A 68 -2.13 1.40 5.00
C SER A 68 -1.71 2.87 4.91
N GLY A 69 -2.48 3.69 4.21
CA GLY A 69 -2.19 5.10 4.02
C GLY A 69 -2.08 5.90 5.31
N ASN A 70 -2.91 5.58 6.30
CA ASN A 70 -2.89 6.21 7.64
C ASN A 70 -1.90 5.55 8.62
N GLY A 71 -1.21 4.49 8.24
CA GLY A 71 -0.23 3.79 9.07
C GLY A 71 -0.80 2.86 10.15
N ARG A 72 -2.14 2.76 10.30
CA ARG A 72 -2.78 1.94 11.33
C ARG A 72 -2.67 0.43 11.07
N ALA A 73 -2.77 0.01 9.80
CA ALA A 73 -2.65 -1.38 9.40
C ALA A 73 -1.26 -1.64 8.81
N VAL A 74 -0.56 -2.63 9.36
CA VAL A 74 0.78 -3.05 8.91
C VAL A 74 0.79 -4.55 8.69
N LEU A 75 0.74 -4.98 7.44
CA LEU A 75 0.84 -6.39 7.05
C LEU A 75 2.31 -6.75 6.85
N ARG A 76 2.88 -7.51 7.77
CA ARG A 76 4.32 -7.73 7.89
C ARG A 76 4.69 -9.21 7.85
N LEU A 77 5.73 -9.53 7.07
CA LEU A 77 6.44 -10.78 7.21
C LEU A 77 7.62 -10.56 8.17
N GLN A 78 7.52 -11.15 9.35
CA GLN A 78 8.50 -10.97 10.42
C GLN A 78 9.80 -11.75 10.18
N GLN A 79 10.86 -11.43 10.93
CA GLN A 79 12.14 -12.15 10.87
C GLN A 79 11.99 -13.63 11.22
N ASP A 80 11.10 -13.96 12.14
CA ASP A 80 10.78 -15.33 12.56
C ASP A 80 9.92 -16.10 11.54
N GLY A 81 9.57 -15.47 10.41
CA GLY A 81 8.75 -16.07 9.36
C GLY A 81 7.24 -15.97 9.59
N ASN A 82 6.78 -15.41 10.72
CA ASN A 82 5.35 -15.22 10.94
C ASN A 82 4.81 -14.08 10.04
N PHE A 83 3.68 -14.32 9.39
CA PHE A 83 3.02 -13.33 8.54
C PHE A 83 1.81 -12.76 9.29
N VAL A 84 1.93 -11.52 9.73
CA VAL A 84 1.03 -10.90 10.72
C VAL A 84 0.50 -9.57 10.21
N LEU A 85 -0.80 -9.34 10.44
CA LEU A 85 -1.41 -8.02 10.33
C LEU A 85 -1.46 -7.40 11.74
N TYR A 86 -0.81 -6.26 11.87
CA TYR A 86 -0.94 -5.38 13.03
C TYR A 86 -1.95 -4.28 12.73
N LYS A 87 -2.82 -4.00 13.71
CA LYS A 87 -3.74 -2.87 13.72
C LYS A 87 -3.50 -2.05 14.97
N ASP A 88 -3.17 -0.77 14.81
CA ASP A 88 -2.80 0.12 15.92
C ASP A 88 -1.71 -0.47 16.83
N GLY A 89 -0.70 -1.12 16.22
CA GLY A 89 0.42 -1.75 16.91
C GLY A 89 0.11 -3.09 17.61
N ARG A 90 -1.12 -3.61 17.49
CA ARG A 90 -1.54 -4.90 18.06
C ARG A 90 -1.74 -5.93 16.96
N ALA A 91 -1.30 -7.17 17.19
CA ALA A 91 -1.58 -8.26 16.25
C ALA A 91 -3.08 -8.52 16.17
N ALA A 92 -3.66 -8.28 14.99
CA ALA A 92 -5.09 -8.45 14.72
C ALA A 92 -5.38 -9.74 13.96
N TRP A 93 -4.42 -10.20 13.12
CA TRP A 93 -4.54 -11.43 12.36
C TRP A 93 -3.15 -12.00 12.05
N GLN A 94 -3.06 -13.31 11.88
CA GLN A 94 -1.85 -13.99 11.40
C GLN A 94 -2.20 -15.12 10.44
N ALA A 95 -1.37 -15.33 9.43
CA ALA A 95 -1.53 -16.45 8.51
C ALA A 95 -1.15 -17.76 9.21
N PRO A 96 -2.04 -18.78 9.20
CA PRO A 96 -1.72 -20.09 9.77
C PRO A 96 -0.47 -20.71 9.14
N ASN A 97 0.30 -21.45 9.91
CA ASN A 97 1.47 -22.23 9.50
C ASN A 97 2.66 -21.41 8.95
N THR A 98 2.66 -20.08 9.06
CA THR A 98 3.76 -19.24 8.58
C THR A 98 4.86 -19.06 9.60
N TRP A 99 4.53 -19.13 10.92
CA TRP A 99 5.53 -18.99 11.97
C TRP A 99 6.67 -20.00 11.81
N SER A 100 7.90 -19.52 11.95
CA SER A 100 9.18 -20.17 11.71
C SER A 100 9.47 -20.60 10.26
N ARG A 101 8.50 -20.50 9.34
CA ARG A 101 8.63 -21.06 7.98
C ARG A 101 8.58 -20.00 6.88
N GLY A 102 7.76 -18.96 7.02
CA GLY A 102 7.60 -17.94 5.99
C GLY A 102 8.91 -17.24 5.64
N ASN A 103 9.15 -17.03 4.34
CA ASN A 103 10.30 -16.32 3.81
C ASN A 103 9.89 -15.14 2.94
N CYS A 104 8.95 -15.31 2.00
CA CYS A 104 8.39 -14.23 1.19
C CYS A 104 6.88 -14.40 1.03
N ALA A 105 6.14 -13.29 1.09
CA ALA A 105 4.72 -13.19 0.74
C ALA A 105 4.58 -12.55 -0.62
N VAL A 106 3.85 -13.19 -1.53
CA VAL A 106 3.73 -12.82 -2.94
C VAL A 106 2.26 -12.67 -3.30
N PHE A 107 1.88 -11.54 -3.87
CA PHE A 107 0.63 -11.42 -4.59
C PHE A 107 0.91 -11.74 -6.07
N GLN A 108 0.53 -12.94 -6.48
CA GLN A 108 0.93 -13.54 -7.75
C GLN A 108 0.17 -12.96 -8.95
N GLU A 109 0.69 -13.21 -10.16
CA GLU A 109 0.07 -12.78 -11.42
C GLU A 109 -1.29 -13.44 -11.67
N ASP A 110 -1.46 -14.69 -11.19
CA ASP A 110 -2.72 -15.42 -11.23
C ASP A 110 -3.75 -14.94 -10.20
N GLY A 111 -3.42 -13.90 -9.43
CA GLY A 111 -4.29 -13.31 -8.40
C GLY A 111 -4.30 -14.06 -7.08
N ASN A 112 -3.48 -15.10 -6.90
CA ASN A 112 -3.37 -15.75 -5.60
C ASN A 112 -2.42 -14.99 -4.67
N PHE A 113 -2.77 -14.93 -3.40
CA PHE A 113 -1.91 -14.37 -2.37
C PHE A 113 -1.31 -15.50 -1.54
N VAL A 114 0.03 -15.66 -1.56
CA VAL A 114 0.73 -16.85 -1.07
C VAL A 114 1.93 -16.46 -0.24
N VAL A 115 2.19 -17.19 0.84
CA VAL A 115 3.46 -17.14 1.59
C VAL A 115 4.27 -18.40 1.28
N TYR A 116 5.52 -18.18 0.88
CA TYR A 116 6.48 -19.24 0.57
C TYR A 116 7.56 -19.33 1.65
N ASP A 117 8.10 -20.54 1.87
CA ASP A 117 9.32 -20.75 2.64
C ASP A 117 10.59 -20.48 1.81
N SER A 118 11.76 -20.71 2.41
CA SER A 118 13.07 -20.50 1.76
C SER A 118 13.37 -21.49 0.62
N GLU A 119 12.63 -22.59 0.56
CA GLU A 119 12.76 -23.62 -0.49
C GLU A 119 11.76 -23.38 -1.64
N GLY A 120 10.96 -22.31 -1.56
CA GLY A 120 9.94 -21.99 -2.54
C GLY A 120 8.64 -22.82 -2.42
N LYS A 121 8.45 -23.52 -1.30
CA LYS A 121 7.23 -24.25 -1.01
C LYS A 121 6.19 -23.32 -0.39
N ALA A 122 4.95 -23.35 -0.88
CA ALA A 122 3.86 -22.61 -0.28
C ALA A 122 3.54 -23.14 1.12
N VAL A 123 3.57 -22.25 2.13
CA VAL A 123 3.23 -22.57 3.52
C VAL A 123 1.85 -22.03 3.90
N TRP A 124 1.36 -21.04 3.18
CA TRP A 124 0.01 -20.49 3.30
C TRP A 124 -0.44 -19.87 1.99
N ALA A 125 -1.73 -19.89 1.71
CA ALA A 125 -2.36 -19.20 0.59
C ALA A 125 -3.77 -18.74 0.95
N ALA A 126 -4.17 -17.57 0.43
CA ALA A 126 -5.53 -17.02 0.56
C ALA A 126 -6.57 -17.75 -0.30
N GLY A 127 -6.15 -18.58 -1.26
CA GLY A 127 -7.05 -19.32 -2.15
C GLY A 127 -7.76 -18.43 -3.18
N THR A 128 -7.12 -17.33 -3.58
CA THR A 128 -7.67 -16.35 -4.52
C THR A 128 -7.21 -16.56 -5.96
N TRP A 129 -6.68 -17.73 -6.26
CA TRP A 129 -6.22 -18.12 -7.59
C TRP A 129 -7.27 -17.89 -8.67
N ASN A 130 -6.89 -17.25 -9.77
CA ASN A 130 -7.73 -16.80 -10.89
C ASN A 130 -8.89 -15.84 -10.51
N LYS A 131 -8.91 -15.32 -9.26
CA LYS A 131 -9.95 -14.40 -8.77
C LYS A 131 -9.38 -13.04 -8.41
N GLY A 132 -8.25 -13.00 -7.70
CA GLY A 132 -7.66 -11.76 -7.21
C GLY A 132 -7.15 -10.87 -8.34
N ALA A 133 -7.51 -9.58 -8.29
CA ALA A 133 -7.03 -8.55 -9.20
C ALA A 133 -6.12 -7.54 -8.50
N TYR A 134 -6.35 -7.28 -7.22
CA TYR A 134 -5.50 -6.46 -6.36
C TYR A 134 -5.74 -6.79 -4.89
N LEU A 135 -4.74 -6.50 -4.06
CA LEU A 135 -4.83 -6.58 -2.61
C LEU A 135 -4.81 -5.16 -2.05
N ALA A 136 -5.64 -4.88 -1.06
CA ALA A 136 -5.69 -3.60 -0.37
C ALA A 136 -5.36 -3.79 1.11
N VAL A 137 -4.40 -3.00 1.62
CA VAL A 137 -4.19 -2.80 3.06
C VAL A 137 -4.92 -1.51 3.41
N GLN A 138 -6.06 -1.65 4.10
CA GLN A 138 -7.05 -0.59 4.26
C GLN A 138 -6.85 0.22 5.54
N ASP A 139 -7.28 1.48 5.50
CA ASP A 139 -7.17 2.41 6.63
C ASP A 139 -8.07 2.04 7.81
N ASP A 140 -9.11 1.23 7.58
CA ASP A 140 -9.96 0.66 8.64
C ASP A 140 -9.29 -0.51 9.40
N GLY A 141 -8.10 -0.91 8.97
CA GLY A 141 -7.36 -2.02 9.59
C GLY A 141 -7.62 -3.38 8.96
N ASN A 142 -8.35 -3.46 7.83
CA ASN A 142 -8.59 -4.70 7.10
C ASN A 142 -7.55 -4.93 6.00
N VAL A 143 -7.35 -6.18 5.62
CA VAL A 143 -6.62 -6.56 4.38
C VAL A 143 -7.54 -7.38 3.52
N VAL A 144 -7.75 -6.95 2.28
CA VAL A 144 -8.74 -7.54 1.38
C VAL A 144 -8.13 -7.81 0.01
N VAL A 145 -8.40 -8.99 -0.55
CA VAL A 145 -8.18 -9.27 -1.98
C VAL A 145 -9.48 -9.04 -2.72
N TYR A 146 -9.44 -8.21 -3.75
CA TYR A 146 -10.57 -7.89 -4.61
C TYR A 146 -10.42 -8.50 -6.00
N ASP A 147 -11.54 -8.83 -6.63
CA ASP A 147 -11.61 -9.22 -8.04
C ASP A 147 -11.60 -7.98 -8.98
N ARG A 148 -11.68 -8.22 -10.30
CA ARG A 148 -11.72 -7.17 -11.32
C ARG A 148 -12.99 -6.30 -11.25
N ASN A 149 -14.04 -6.79 -10.60
CA ASN A 149 -15.33 -6.10 -10.40
C ASN A 149 -15.40 -5.39 -9.04
N ASN A 150 -14.27 -5.26 -8.33
CA ASN A 150 -14.19 -4.71 -6.97
C ASN A 150 -15.01 -5.48 -5.93
N ARG A 151 -15.21 -6.79 -6.11
CA ARG A 151 -15.84 -7.64 -5.11
C ARG A 151 -14.77 -8.28 -4.25
N PRO A 152 -14.93 -8.32 -2.90
CA PRO A 152 -13.99 -9.00 -2.03
C PRO A 152 -14.06 -10.51 -2.28
N VAL A 153 -12.91 -11.14 -2.48
CA VAL A 153 -12.77 -12.59 -2.67
C VAL A 153 -12.04 -13.26 -1.50
N TRP A 154 -11.37 -12.46 -0.67
CA TRP A 154 -10.75 -12.87 0.59
C TRP A 154 -10.50 -11.64 1.47
N ALA A 155 -10.59 -11.79 2.79
CA ALA A 155 -10.25 -10.73 3.74
C ALA A 155 -9.75 -11.29 5.08
N THR A 156 -9.00 -10.48 5.82
CA THR A 156 -8.62 -10.76 7.21
C THR A 156 -9.78 -10.57 8.18
N ASN A 157 -10.82 -9.83 7.79
CA ASN A 157 -12.01 -9.49 8.59
C ASN A 157 -11.65 -8.76 9.90
N THR A 158 -10.70 -7.82 9.82
CA THR A 158 -10.20 -7.02 10.96
C THR A 158 -10.60 -5.56 10.89
N GLY A 159 -11.40 -5.16 9.89
CA GLY A 159 -11.90 -3.80 9.72
C GLY A 159 -12.77 -3.32 10.88
N ASP A 160 -12.78 -1.98 11.11
CA ASP A 160 -13.69 -1.31 12.08
C ASP A 160 -15.12 -1.31 11.57
#